data_84d7fc206c8706428cc9260cfb4f96bb
#
_entry.id   84d7fc206c8706428cc9260cfb4f96bb
#
_cell.length_a   1.000
_cell.length_b   1.000
_cell.length_c   1.000
_cell.angle_alpha   90.00
_cell.angle_beta   90.00
_cell.angle_gamma   90.00
#
_symmetry.space_group_name_H-M   'P 1'
#
loop_
_entity.id
_entity.type
_entity.pdbx_description
1 polymer ?
#
loop_
_entity_poly.entity_id
_entity_poly.type
_entity_poly.pdbx_seq_one_letter_code
_entity_poly.pdbx_strand_id
1 'polypeptide(L)'
;DGIIAVQGERTSYSAVIAVPGADRIFLHDPGCNDTFTFADIDQKKLEDAVLFHFGYPPIMKKMYERGGEELEIMMKYMKEHGIATSMDAVDADSEAGRADWEAILKRVLPYVDFFVPSVEELCFMLDRPRYESWQKRADGGDPVEFLDPETDVRPLAERCIALGAKMVLIKCGAPGLYYKTADTGQRGALAAITGIDP
;
A
#
# COMPACT_ATOMS: atom_id res chain seq x y z
N ASP A 1 -5.70 -15.47 19.38
CA ASP A 1 -4.48 -14.67 19.47
C ASP A 1 -3.77 -14.67 18.11
N GLY A 2 -3.52 -13.49 17.54
CA GLY A 2 -2.95 -13.32 16.18
C GLY A 2 -1.45 -13.04 16.19
N ILE A 3 -0.80 -13.10 17.36
CA ILE A 3 0.65 -12.84 17.47
C ILE A 3 1.43 -14.09 17.06
N ILE A 4 2.37 -13.91 16.12
CA ILE A 4 3.27 -14.96 15.66
C ILE A 4 4.63 -14.73 16.32
N ALA A 5 5.09 -15.68 17.13
CA ALA A 5 6.41 -15.63 17.76
C ALA A 5 7.42 -16.40 16.90
N VAL A 6 8.43 -15.69 16.38
CA VAL A 6 9.50 -16.27 15.56
C VAL A 6 10.76 -16.47 16.39
N GLN A 7 11.17 -17.69 16.59
CA GLN A 7 12.34 -18.05 17.39
C GLN A 7 13.64 -17.60 16.70
N GLY A 8 14.50 -16.90 17.45
CA GLY A 8 15.79 -16.44 16.94
C GLY A 8 15.76 -15.13 16.17
N GLU A 9 14.58 -14.57 15.92
CA GLU A 9 14.38 -13.28 15.25
C GLU A 9 14.12 -12.16 16.25
N ARG A 10 14.41 -10.93 15.85
CA ARG A 10 14.07 -9.74 16.64
C ARG A 10 12.71 -9.20 16.21
N THR A 11 11.95 -8.71 17.16
CA THR A 11 10.71 -7.96 16.85
C THR A 11 11.05 -6.68 16.09
N SER A 12 10.28 -6.36 15.06
CA SER A 12 10.39 -5.07 14.37
C SER A 12 10.07 -3.91 15.33
N TYR A 13 10.74 -2.78 15.17
CA TYR A 13 10.43 -1.57 15.94
C TYR A 13 10.76 -0.31 15.16
N SER A 14 10.14 0.78 15.56
CA SER A 14 10.45 2.12 15.05
C SER A 14 10.72 3.08 16.22
N ALA A 15 11.84 3.77 16.16
CA ALA A 15 12.07 4.95 16.99
C ALA A 15 11.55 6.17 16.22
N VAL A 16 10.63 6.92 16.85
CA VAL A 16 9.99 8.07 16.23
C VAL A 16 10.53 9.35 16.87
N ILE A 17 11.14 10.21 16.06
CA ILE A 17 11.59 11.54 16.47
C ILE A 17 10.52 12.54 16.02
N ALA A 18 9.78 13.10 16.98
CA ALA A 18 8.73 14.08 16.73
C ALA A 18 9.15 15.43 17.30
N VAL A 19 9.47 16.38 16.43
CA VAL A 19 9.84 17.75 16.79
C VAL A 19 8.66 18.67 16.45
N PRO A 20 8.24 19.56 17.36
CA PRO A 20 7.18 20.50 17.05
C PRO A 20 7.49 21.36 15.81
N GLY A 21 6.55 21.41 14.85
CA GLY A 21 6.68 22.19 13.62
C GLY A 21 7.49 21.52 12.50
N ALA A 22 7.93 20.26 12.69
CA ALA A 22 8.57 19.45 11.65
C ALA A 22 7.84 18.11 11.53
N ASP A 23 7.94 17.50 10.36
CA ASP A 23 7.41 16.14 10.18
C ASP A 23 8.22 15.12 10.99
N ARG A 24 7.60 13.97 11.28
CA ARG A 24 8.20 12.92 12.10
C ARG A 24 9.27 12.17 11.30
N ILE A 25 10.38 11.88 11.97
CA ILE A 25 11.44 11.03 11.42
C ILE A 25 11.31 9.65 12.06
N PHE A 26 11.34 8.62 11.24
CA PHE A 26 11.26 7.23 11.65
C PHE A 26 12.61 6.54 11.43
N LEU A 27 13.15 5.96 12.51
CA LEU A 27 14.28 5.04 12.43
C LEU A 27 13.72 3.64 12.63
N HIS A 28 13.59 2.89 11.54
CA HIS A 28 12.92 1.60 11.50
C HIS A 28 13.92 0.44 11.43
N ASP A 29 13.75 -0.56 12.31
CA ASP A 29 14.40 -1.88 12.20
C ASP A 29 13.30 -2.90 11.84
N PRO A 30 13.34 -3.49 10.64
CA PRO A 30 12.30 -4.40 10.18
C PRO A 30 12.22 -5.70 11.00
N GLY A 31 13.32 -6.14 11.61
CA GLY A 31 13.35 -7.38 12.38
C GLY A 31 12.70 -8.55 11.63
N CYS A 32 11.81 -9.31 12.29
CA CYS A 32 11.10 -10.45 11.71
C CYS A 32 10.08 -10.09 10.62
N ASN A 33 9.80 -8.81 10.39
CA ASN A 33 8.98 -8.42 9.22
C ASN A 33 9.67 -8.75 7.89
N ASP A 34 11.01 -8.75 7.86
CA ASP A 34 11.77 -9.07 6.64
C ASP A 34 11.71 -10.56 6.25
N THR A 35 11.36 -11.42 7.20
CA THR A 35 11.23 -12.87 6.96
C THR A 35 9.79 -13.34 6.83
N PHE A 36 8.82 -12.46 7.13
CA PHE A 36 7.40 -12.78 7.08
C PHE A 36 6.92 -13.16 5.67
N THR A 37 6.16 -14.24 5.60
CA THR A 37 5.59 -14.80 4.37
C THR A 37 4.12 -15.19 4.55
N PHE A 38 3.43 -15.55 3.49
CA PHE A 38 2.07 -16.08 3.57
C PHE A 38 1.99 -17.39 4.39
N ALA A 39 3.06 -18.18 4.42
CA ALA A 39 3.12 -19.42 5.19
C ALA A 39 3.03 -19.18 6.71
N ASP A 40 3.34 -17.97 7.19
CA ASP A 40 3.23 -17.61 8.61
C ASP A 40 1.79 -17.31 9.03
N ILE A 41 0.87 -17.12 8.07
CA ILE A 41 -0.55 -16.87 8.35
C ILE A 41 -1.27 -18.19 8.60
N ASP A 42 -1.87 -18.32 9.77
CA ASP A 42 -2.77 -19.43 10.06
C ASP A 42 -4.08 -19.31 9.24
N GLN A 43 -4.17 -20.08 8.17
CA GLN A 43 -5.29 -20.03 7.22
C GLN A 43 -6.66 -20.34 7.88
N LYS A 44 -6.67 -21.10 8.98
CA LYS A 44 -7.91 -21.36 9.72
C LYS A 44 -8.51 -20.10 10.34
N LYS A 45 -7.68 -19.10 10.63
CA LYS A 45 -8.13 -17.81 11.14
C LYS A 45 -8.74 -16.90 10.05
N LEU A 46 -8.61 -17.31 8.80
CA LEU A 46 -9.16 -16.58 7.67
C LEU A 46 -10.55 -17.07 7.25
N GLU A 47 -11.02 -18.23 7.75
CA GLU A 47 -12.27 -18.86 7.32
C GLU A 47 -13.50 -17.95 7.49
N ASP A 48 -13.52 -17.11 8.54
CA ASP A 48 -14.60 -16.17 8.82
C ASP A 48 -14.24 -14.71 8.47
N ALA A 49 -13.09 -14.49 7.82
CA ALA A 49 -12.63 -13.14 7.49
C ALA A 49 -13.40 -12.55 6.32
N VAL A 50 -13.94 -11.36 6.50
CA VAL A 50 -14.63 -10.60 5.44
C VAL A 50 -13.65 -9.70 4.69
N LEU A 51 -12.66 -9.16 5.39
CA LEU A 51 -11.64 -8.25 4.87
C LEU A 51 -10.26 -8.64 5.40
N PHE A 52 -9.30 -8.75 4.49
CA PHE A 52 -7.89 -8.84 4.79
C PHE A 52 -7.21 -7.50 4.47
N HIS A 53 -6.64 -6.87 5.48
CA HIS A 53 -5.86 -5.65 5.31
C HIS A 53 -4.38 -5.95 5.47
N PHE A 54 -3.57 -5.54 4.48
CA PHE A 54 -2.12 -5.64 4.52
C PHE A 54 -1.49 -4.25 4.48
N GLY A 55 -0.78 -3.90 5.55
CA GLY A 55 -0.07 -2.64 5.66
C GLY A 55 1.40 -2.76 5.32
N TYR A 56 1.89 -1.80 4.55
CA TYR A 56 3.30 -1.47 4.39
C TYR A 56 4.21 -2.51 3.73
N PRO A 57 3.87 -3.04 2.54
CA PRO A 57 4.78 -3.92 1.80
C PRO A 57 6.21 -3.41 1.66
N PRO A 58 6.48 -2.08 1.52
CA PRO A 58 7.83 -1.57 1.35
C PRO A 58 8.78 -1.77 2.54
N ILE A 59 8.26 -1.98 3.74
CA ILE A 59 9.09 -2.26 4.93
C ILE A 59 9.17 -3.76 5.28
N MET A 60 8.77 -4.63 4.36
CA MET A 60 8.76 -6.09 4.53
C MET A 60 9.45 -6.75 3.33
N LYS A 61 10.71 -7.15 3.50
CA LYS A 61 11.59 -7.58 2.41
C LYS A 61 10.97 -8.61 1.46
N LYS A 62 10.30 -9.63 2.01
CA LYS A 62 9.66 -10.67 1.20
C LYS A 62 8.56 -10.13 0.28
N MET A 63 7.95 -9.00 0.61
CA MET A 63 6.83 -8.44 -0.14
C MET A 63 7.26 -7.72 -1.42
N TYR A 64 8.52 -7.28 -1.53
CA TYR A 64 9.04 -6.63 -2.73
C TYR A 64 10.15 -7.41 -3.44
N GLU A 65 10.77 -8.39 -2.79
CA GLU A 65 11.69 -9.33 -3.45
C GLU A 65 10.99 -10.09 -4.59
N ARG A 66 11.76 -10.54 -5.58
CA ARG A 66 11.25 -11.29 -6.74
C ARG A 66 10.09 -10.63 -7.45
N GLY A 67 10.06 -9.30 -7.47
CA GLY A 67 8.98 -8.55 -8.11
C GLY A 67 7.62 -8.74 -7.45
N GLY A 68 7.56 -8.87 -6.12
CA GLY A 68 6.32 -8.93 -5.35
C GLY A 68 5.63 -10.30 -5.40
N GLU A 69 6.35 -11.37 -5.68
CA GLU A 69 5.78 -12.72 -5.79
C GLU A 69 5.02 -13.15 -4.53
N GLU A 70 5.62 -12.93 -3.35
CA GLU A 70 5.00 -13.30 -2.08
C GLU A 70 3.73 -12.50 -1.78
N LEU A 71 3.76 -11.20 -2.07
CA LEU A 71 2.60 -10.32 -1.94
C LEU A 71 1.47 -10.73 -2.89
N GLU A 72 1.80 -11.12 -4.13
CA GLU A 72 0.84 -11.65 -5.08
C GLU A 72 0.18 -12.93 -4.56
N ILE A 73 0.97 -13.91 -4.11
CA ILE A 73 0.47 -15.18 -3.57
C ILE A 73 -0.54 -14.91 -2.44
N MET A 74 -0.19 -14.03 -1.51
CA MET A 74 -1.05 -13.68 -0.38
C MET A 74 -2.36 -13.04 -0.82
N MET A 75 -2.32 -11.98 -1.63
CA MET A 75 -3.51 -11.26 -2.08
C MET A 75 -4.40 -12.13 -2.96
N LYS A 76 -3.81 -12.93 -3.86
CA LYS A 76 -4.53 -13.87 -4.72
C LYS A 76 -5.27 -14.92 -3.91
N TYR A 77 -4.62 -15.50 -2.89
CA TYR A 77 -5.26 -16.46 -1.99
C TYR A 77 -6.53 -15.88 -1.35
N MET A 78 -6.46 -14.65 -0.84
CA MET A 78 -7.62 -13.99 -0.22
C MET A 78 -8.79 -13.87 -1.21
N LYS A 79 -8.49 -13.47 -2.45
CA LYS A 79 -9.52 -13.34 -3.50
C LYS A 79 -10.13 -14.69 -3.88
N GLU A 80 -9.33 -15.74 -4.00
CA GLU A 80 -9.80 -17.10 -4.33
C GLU A 80 -10.70 -17.69 -3.23
N HIS A 81 -10.56 -17.18 -1.99
CA HIS A 81 -11.39 -17.59 -0.84
C HIS A 81 -12.54 -16.61 -0.53
N GLY A 82 -12.83 -15.66 -1.44
CA GLY A 82 -13.94 -14.72 -1.28
C GLY A 82 -13.73 -13.64 -0.21
N ILE A 83 -12.49 -13.42 0.22
CA ILE A 83 -12.13 -12.39 1.19
C ILE A 83 -11.81 -11.09 0.45
N ALA A 84 -12.44 -9.99 0.86
CA ALA A 84 -12.10 -8.66 0.34
C ALA A 84 -10.68 -8.28 0.78
N THR A 85 -9.97 -7.50 -0.07
CA THR A 85 -8.58 -7.15 0.19
C THR A 85 -8.38 -5.65 0.26
N SER A 86 -7.57 -5.21 1.21
CA SER A 86 -7.13 -3.83 1.33
C SER A 86 -5.62 -3.79 1.49
N MET A 87 -4.97 -2.83 0.83
CA MET A 87 -3.52 -2.64 0.93
C MET A 87 -3.19 -1.17 1.12
N ASP A 88 -2.34 -0.88 2.09
CA ASP A 88 -1.73 0.44 2.29
C ASP A 88 -0.28 0.44 1.79
N ALA A 89 0.33 1.59 1.71
CA ALA A 89 1.72 1.79 1.36
C ALA A 89 2.43 2.65 2.42
N VAL A 90 3.73 2.71 2.34
CA VAL A 90 4.58 3.59 3.12
C VAL A 90 5.76 4.01 2.24
N ASP A 91 6.44 5.07 2.59
CA ASP A 91 7.63 5.51 1.89
C ASP A 91 8.63 4.37 1.73
N ALA A 92 8.98 4.10 0.48
CA ALA A 92 9.94 3.07 0.13
C ALA A 92 11.35 3.64 0.19
N ASP A 93 11.86 3.83 1.41
CA ASP A 93 13.24 4.23 1.64
C ASP A 93 14.22 3.05 1.41
N SER A 94 15.48 3.35 1.26
CA SER A 94 16.56 2.38 1.25
C SER A 94 16.49 1.33 0.11
N GLU A 95 16.53 0.05 0.45
CA GLU A 95 16.55 -1.07 -0.49
C GLU A 95 15.22 -1.21 -1.24
N ALA A 96 14.10 -1.06 -0.55
CA ALA A 96 12.77 -1.09 -1.13
C ALA A 96 12.55 0.00 -2.19
N GLY A 97 13.19 1.16 -2.04
CA GLY A 97 13.13 2.25 -3.01
C GLY A 97 13.76 1.93 -4.37
N ARG A 98 14.55 0.86 -4.48
CA ARG A 98 15.16 0.39 -5.73
C ARG A 98 14.34 -0.68 -6.43
N ALA A 99 13.28 -1.20 -5.79
CA ALA A 99 12.41 -2.18 -6.38
C ALA A 99 11.61 -1.56 -7.55
N ASP A 100 11.25 -2.37 -8.53
CA ASP A 100 10.35 -1.98 -9.61
C ASP A 100 8.91 -2.03 -9.11
N TRP A 101 8.49 -0.95 -8.42
CA TRP A 101 7.16 -0.85 -7.83
C TRP A 101 6.04 -0.87 -8.88
N GLU A 102 6.29 -0.36 -10.08
CA GLU A 102 5.28 -0.44 -11.13
C GLU A 102 5.02 -1.89 -11.53
N ALA A 103 6.08 -2.69 -11.70
CA ALA A 103 5.94 -4.12 -12.01
C ALA A 103 5.27 -4.88 -10.84
N ILE A 104 5.62 -4.55 -9.58
CA ILE A 104 5.00 -5.13 -8.39
C ILE A 104 3.50 -4.78 -8.34
N LEU A 105 3.14 -3.51 -8.47
CA LEU A 105 1.75 -3.07 -8.44
C LEU A 105 0.93 -3.66 -9.59
N LYS A 106 1.50 -3.77 -10.80
CA LYS A 106 0.86 -4.44 -11.94
C LYS A 106 0.52 -5.91 -11.64
N ARG A 107 1.38 -6.59 -10.89
CA ARG A 107 1.18 -7.98 -10.49
C ARG A 107 0.12 -8.12 -9.40
N VAL A 108 0.09 -7.21 -8.42
CA VAL A 108 -0.65 -7.35 -7.17
C VAL A 108 -2.03 -6.67 -7.22
N LEU A 109 -2.15 -5.49 -7.84
CA LEU A 109 -3.40 -4.71 -7.85
C LEU A 109 -4.63 -5.42 -8.44
N PRO A 110 -4.52 -6.39 -9.37
CA PRO A 110 -5.67 -7.18 -9.79
C PRO A 110 -6.36 -7.95 -8.65
N TYR A 111 -5.65 -8.19 -7.57
CA TYR A 111 -6.12 -8.89 -6.37
C TYR A 111 -6.42 -7.94 -5.19
N VAL A 112 -6.36 -6.62 -5.40
CA VAL A 112 -6.60 -5.61 -4.36
C VAL A 112 -7.91 -4.89 -4.63
N ASP A 113 -8.85 -4.99 -3.68
CA ASP A 113 -10.14 -4.29 -3.79
C ASP A 113 -10.00 -2.82 -3.38
N PHE A 114 -9.25 -2.54 -2.30
CA PHE A 114 -9.02 -1.19 -1.78
C PHE A 114 -7.53 -0.91 -1.68
N PHE A 115 -7.01 -0.02 -2.52
CA PHE A 115 -5.63 0.45 -2.44
C PHE A 115 -5.60 1.85 -1.83
N VAL A 116 -4.86 2.04 -0.71
CA VAL A 116 -4.98 3.21 0.17
C VAL A 116 -3.62 3.93 0.38
N PRO A 117 -2.87 4.28 -0.67
CA PRO A 117 -1.59 4.97 -0.55
C PRO A 117 -1.75 6.46 -0.22
N SER A 118 -0.69 7.13 0.24
CA SER A 118 -0.58 8.57 0.10
C SER A 118 -0.23 8.98 -1.34
N VAL A 119 -0.47 10.24 -1.69
CA VAL A 119 -0.14 10.74 -3.03
C VAL A 119 1.35 10.73 -3.29
N GLU A 120 2.16 10.98 -2.28
CA GLU A 120 3.62 10.98 -2.36
C GLU A 120 4.17 9.56 -2.54
N GLU A 121 3.74 8.60 -1.71
CA GLU A 121 4.07 7.19 -1.84
C GLU A 121 3.74 6.66 -3.24
N LEU A 122 2.55 6.99 -3.72
CA LEU A 122 2.09 6.55 -5.02
C LEU A 122 2.89 7.18 -6.17
N CYS A 123 3.18 8.47 -6.09
CA CYS A 123 4.01 9.16 -7.08
C CYS A 123 5.43 8.61 -7.08
N PHE A 124 6.00 8.35 -5.90
CA PHE A 124 7.30 7.70 -5.76
C PHE A 124 7.35 6.34 -6.47
N MET A 125 6.32 5.53 -6.33
CA MET A 125 6.23 4.18 -6.92
C MET A 125 5.99 4.18 -8.42
N LEU A 126 5.19 5.13 -8.93
CA LEU A 126 4.72 5.12 -10.32
C LEU A 126 5.38 6.18 -11.21
N ASP A 127 5.83 7.30 -10.64
CA ASP A 127 6.40 8.43 -11.39
C ASP A 127 7.51 9.13 -10.58
N ARG A 128 8.61 8.42 -10.40
CA ARG A 128 9.76 8.91 -9.63
C ARG A 128 10.27 10.30 -10.08
N PRO A 129 10.39 10.60 -11.38
CA PRO A 129 10.82 11.93 -11.81
C PRO A 129 9.86 13.04 -11.36
N ARG A 130 8.56 12.79 -11.39
CA ARG A 130 7.54 13.72 -10.89
C ARG A 130 7.65 13.89 -9.38
N TYR A 131 7.79 12.82 -8.62
CA TYR A 131 8.00 12.86 -7.18
C TYR A 131 9.23 13.73 -6.82
N GLU A 132 10.37 13.51 -7.47
CA GLU A 132 11.59 14.29 -7.24
C GLU A 132 11.40 15.78 -7.58
N SER A 133 10.61 16.09 -8.62
CA SER A 133 10.22 17.46 -8.97
C SER A 133 9.37 18.10 -7.87
N TRP A 134 8.44 17.37 -7.28
CA TRP A 134 7.62 17.85 -6.17
C TRP A 134 8.48 18.13 -4.92
N GLN A 135 9.35 17.21 -4.55
CA GLN A 135 10.26 17.38 -3.41
C GLN A 135 11.17 18.60 -3.59
N LYS A 136 11.71 18.79 -4.79
CA LYS A 136 12.52 19.97 -5.10
C LYS A 136 11.74 21.28 -5.02
N ARG A 137 10.48 21.28 -5.46
CA ARG A 137 9.60 22.45 -5.39
C ARG A 137 9.18 22.78 -3.96
N ALA A 138 8.97 21.74 -3.15
CA ALA A 138 8.60 21.88 -1.74
C ALA A 138 9.72 22.47 -0.88
N ASP A 139 10.99 22.33 -1.29
CA ASP A 139 12.19 22.86 -0.62
C ASP A 139 12.19 22.58 0.91
N GLY A 140 11.85 21.35 1.26
CA GLY A 140 11.74 20.89 2.65
C GLY A 140 10.37 21.11 3.32
N GLY A 141 9.39 21.68 2.59
CA GLY A 141 7.99 21.75 3.00
C GLY A 141 7.19 20.51 2.55
N ASP A 142 5.89 20.56 2.75
CA ASP A 142 4.97 19.50 2.33
C ASP A 142 4.55 19.70 0.86
N PRO A 143 4.89 18.79 -0.06
CA PRO A 143 4.48 18.88 -1.46
C PRO A 143 2.97 18.96 -1.65
N VAL A 144 2.20 18.35 -0.77
CA VAL A 144 0.73 18.28 -0.86
C VAL A 144 0.08 19.67 -0.87
N GLU A 145 0.71 20.69 -0.27
CA GLU A 145 0.17 22.05 -0.22
C GLU A 145 -0.05 22.69 -1.59
N PHE A 146 0.67 22.24 -2.62
CA PHE A 146 0.56 22.82 -3.97
C PHE A 146 0.09 21.85 -5.04
N LEU A 147 -0.25 20.61 -4.70
CA LEU A 147 -0.75 19.64 -5.68
C LEU A 147 -2.18 19.97 -6.09
N ASP A 148 -2.44 19.86 -7.39
CA ASP A 148 -3.77 19.97 -7.96
C ASP A 148 -4.41 18.58 -8.12
N PRO A 149 -5.61 18.33 -7.58
CA PRO A 149 -6.25 17.01 -7.64
C PRO A 149 -6.44 16.48 -9.06
N GLU A 150 -6.74 17.34 -10.04
CA GLU A 150 -7.04 16.93 -11.41
C GLU A 150 -5.78 16.64 -12.24
N THR A 151 -4.72 17.41 -12.05
CA THR A 151 -3.51 17.31 -12.85
C THR A 151 -2.41 16.46 -12.20
N ASP A 152 -2.40 16.39 -10.88
CA ASP A 152 -1.35 15.67 -10.13
C ASP A 152 -1.85 14.34 -9.56
N VAL A 153 -3.05 14.29 -8.95
CA VAL A 153 -3.54 13.11 -8.25
C VAL A 153 -4.32 12.17 -9.16
N ARG A 154 -5.24 12.71 -9.97
CA ARG A 154 -6.09 11.94 -10.88
C ARG A 154 -5.31 10.99 -11.80
N PRO A 155 -4.21 11.41 -12.48
CA PRO A 155 -3.47 10.50 -13.35
C PRO A 155 -2.88 9.30 -12.63
N LEU A 156 -2.45 9.47 -11.37
CA LEU A 156 -1.93 8.38 -10.54
C LEU A 156 -3.06 7.40 -10.18
N ALA A 157 -4.24 7.91 -9.80
CA ALA A 157 -5.41 7.08 -9.54
C ALA A 157 -5.83 6.27 -10.77
N GLU A 158 -5.88 6.92 -11.94
CA GLU A 158 -6.21 6.26 -13.22
C GLU A 158 -5.23 5.15 -13.58
N ARG A 159 -3.95 5.38 -13.31
CA ARG A 159 -2.92 4.36 -13.51
C ARG A 159 -3.13 3.15 -12.62
N CYS A 160 -3.46 3.33 -11.33
CA CYS A 160 -3.77 2.22 -10.42
C CYS A 160 -5.00 1.42 -10.89
N ILE A 161 -6.06 2.09 -11.34
CA ILE A 161 -7.23 1.41 -11.91
C ILE A 161 -6.85 0.63 -13.18
N ALA A 162 -6.03 1.21 -14.06
CA ALA A 162 -5.53 0.53 -15.24
C ALA A 162 -4.64 -0.69 -14.91
N LEU A 163 -3.94 -0.66 -13.78
CA LEU A 163 -3.15 -1.78 -13.25
C LEU A 163 -4.02 -2.85 -12.55
N GLY A 164 -5.32 -2.62 -12.37
CA GLY A 164 -6.27 -3.61 -11.88
C GLY A 164 -6.89 -3.37 -10.52
N ALA A 165 -6.54 -2.29 -9.81
CA ALA A 165 -7.20 -1.92 -8.57
C ALA A 165 -8.69 -1.63 -8.80
N LYS A 166 -9.55 -2.03 -7.85
CA LYS A 166 -11.00 -1.79 -7.97
C LYS A 166 -11.42 -0.45 -7.38
N MET A 167 -10.78 -0.07 -6.31
CA MET A 167 -10.94 1.24 -5.68
C MET A 167 -9.57 1.73 -5.20
N VAL A 168 -9.27 2.99 -5.47
CA VAL A 168 -8.08 3.67 -4.99
C VAL A 168 -8.51 4.84 -4.11
N LEU A 169 -7.97 4.91 -2.90
CA LEU A 169 -8.19 5.98 -1.95
C LEU A 169 -6.84 6.63 -1.64
N ILE A 170 -6.57 7.77 -2.26
CA ILE A 170 -5.28 8.45 -2.15
C ILE A 170 -5.35 9.48 -1.03
N LYS A 171 -4.55 9.29 0.00
CA LYS A 171 -4.40 10.24 1.12
C LYS A 171 -3.63 11.47 0.63
N CYS A 172 -4.23 12.66 0.74
CA CYS A 172 -3.65 13.92 0.30
C CYS A 172 -3.42 14.91 1.47
N GLY A 173 -3.12 14.41 2.67
CA GLY A 173 -2.86 15.25 3.83
C GLY A 173 -4.02 16.18 4.17
N ALA A 174 -3.72 17.47 4.44
CA ALA A 174 -4.73 18.47 4.82
C ALA A 174 -5.84 18.71 3.77
N PRO A 175 -5.60 18.69 2.44
CA PRO A 175 -6.64 18.72 1.42
C PRO A 175 -7.64 17.57 1.48
N GLY A 176 -7.32 16.46 2.11
CA GLY A 176 -8.25 15.35 2.33
C GLY A 176 -7.92 14.07 1.55
N LEU A 177 -8.95 13.46 0.97
CA LEU A 177 -8.85 12.17 0.30
C LEU A 177 -9.37 12.27 -1.14
N TYR A 178 -8.59 11.79 -2.09
CA TYR A 178 -9.03 11.56 -3.47
C TYR A 178 -9.40 10.09 -3.65
N TYR A 179 -10.56 9.80 -4.22
CA TYR A 179 -10.91 8.41 -4.52
C TYR A 179 -11.30 8.23 -5.98
N LYS A 180 -11.01 7.04 -6.50
CA LYS A 180 -11.43 6.59 -7.83
C LYS A 180 -11.80 5.12 -7.78
N THR A 181 -12.89 4.78 -8.45
CA THR A 181 -13.34 3.40 -8.60
C THR A 181 -13.18 2.95 -10.05
N ALA A 182 -12.98 1.66 -10.25
CA ALA A 182 -13.17 1.02 -11.54
C ALA A 182 -14.65 1.13 -11.98
N ASP A 183 -15.00 0.56 -13.12
CA ASP A 183 -16.36 0.62 -13.64
C ASP A 183 -17.43 -0.03 -12.74
N THR A 184 -18.69 0.18 -13.07
CA THR A 184 -19.85 -0.26 -12.26
C THR A 184 -19.94 -1.78 -12.05
N GLY A 185 -19.42 -2.59 -12.98
CA GLY A 185 -19.44 -4.05 -12.84
C GLY A 185 -18.55 -4.55 -11.69
N GLN A 186 -17.42 -3.90 -11.50
CA GLN A 186 -16.51 -4.24 -10.39
C GLN A 186 -17.01 -3.72 -9.03
N ARG A 187 -17.77 -2.60 -9.01
CA ARG A 187 -18.43 -2.10 -7.79
C ARG A 187 -19.50 -3.07 -7.28
N GLY A 188 -20.28 -3.67 -8.18
CA GLY A 188 -21.26 -4.69 -7.81
C GLY A 188 -20.65 -5.92 -7.14
N ALA A 189 -19.46 -6.34 -7.58
CA ALA A 189 -18.72 -7.43 -6.94
C ALA A 189 -18.22 -7.05 -5.53
N LEU A 190 -17.81 -5.80 -5.31
CA LEU A 190 -17.44 -5.28 -3.97
C LEU A 190 -18.64 -5.23 -3.04
N ALA A 191 -19.78 -4.75 -3.50
CA ALA A 191 -21.02 -4.71 -2.72
C ALA A 191 -21.44 -6.11 -2.26
N ALA A 192 -21.32 -7.11 -3.14
CA ALA A 192 -21.63 -8.50 -2.80
C ALA A 192 -20.73 -9.06 -1.69
N ILE A 193 -19.46 -8.65 -1.62
CA ILE A 193 -18.50 -9.11 -0.60
C ILE A 193 -18.67 -8.32 0.70
N THR A 194 -18.83 -7.00 0.61
CA THR A 194 -18.84 -6.12 1.78
C THR A 194 -20.21 -5.90 2.39
N GLY A 195 -21.29 -6.23 1.67
CA GLY A 195 -22.66 -5.92 2.06
C GLY A 195 -23.01 -4.43 2.01
N ILE A 196 -22.13 -3.61 1.44
CA ILE A 196 -22.34 -2.16 1.26
C ILE A 196 -22.94 -1.94 -0.12
N ASP A 197 -24.12 -1.34 -0.16
CA ASP A 197 -24.78 -0.97 -1.42
C ASP A 197 -23.99 0.15 -2.12
N PRO A 198 -23.58 0.01 -3.40
CA PRO A 198 -22.69 0.94 -4.09
C PRO A 198 -23.35 2.27 -4.47
#